data_c72a2ba7704ed15d7f91d4495b00dd69
#
_entry.id   c72a2ba7704ed15d7f91d4495b00dd69
#
_cell.length_a   1.000
_cell.length_b   1.000
_cell.length_c   1.000
_cell.angle_alpha   90.00
_cell.angle_beta   90.00
_cell.angle_gamma   90.00
#
_symmetry.space_group_name_H-M   'P 1'
#
loop_
_entity.id
_entity.type
_entity.pdbx_description
1 polymer ?
#
loop_
_entity_poly.entity_id
_entity_poly.type
_entity_poly.pdbx_seq_one_letter_code
_entity_poly.pdbx_strand_id
1 'polypeptide(L)'
;MAVPARVPRRLAIVPFRGGSVVSEGLLTWTMLRGPAWIRLLPDVYVHRDGYRADDHRMWCEAVTLRLPTDTVLAGRSAAWLFGADVLARDAPVTVVLPPAARLRPHPRLRVVRSPLPEQDRTLVGGLPVTTPLRTAFDLGRHGTRVEALVAVDALLRRRVVKLPALRAYAADRPGWPGAPLLREVLAMAEPLSESPMETRLRLLLLDAGLGPLTAQHEVRTGGRFVARVDLAWPALRLAVEYDGDHHRERAHFRRDVARLNALRAAGWVVLRFTADDVLRRPDAAVALVRQALAERRAIETNH
;
A
#
# COMPACT_ATOMS: atom_id res chain seq x y z
N MET A 1 2.61 23.41 45.12
CA MET A 1 2.71 23.01 43.68
C MET A 1 3.11 21.54 43.66
N ALA A 2 2.29 20.66 43.04
CA ALA A 2 2.64 19.25 42.92
C ALA A 2 3.82 19.11 41.94
N VAL A 3 4.90 18.45 42.36
CA VAL A 3 6.02 18.11 41.50
C VAL A 3 5.47 17.23 40.31
N PRO A 4 5.68 17.59 39.06
CA PRO A 4 5.21 16.77 37.96
C PRO A 4 5.85 15.37 38.10
N ALA A 5 5.01 14.35 38.16
CA ALA A 5 5.48 12.97 38.29
C ALA A 5 6.39 12.66 37.10
N ARG A 6 7.64 12.30 37.40
CA ARG A 6 8.64 11.97 36.33
C ARG A 6 8.16 10.76 35.57
N VAL A 7 7.73 10.98 34.30
CA VAL A 7 7.26 9.90 33.43
C VAL A 7 8.44 8.95 33.20
N PRO A 8 8.33 7.66 33.49
CA PRO A 8 9.37 6.70 33.15
C PRO A 8 9.65 6.73 31.65
N ARG A 9 10.93 6.85 31.23
CA ARG A 9 11.31 6.97 29.80
C ARG A 9 10.66 5.91 28.91
N ARG A 10 10.54 4.67 29.41
CA ARG A 10 9.91 3.57 28.69
C ARG A 10 8.41 3.74 28.41
N LEU A 11 7.72 4.63 29.14
CA LEU A 11 6.28 4.91 29.00
C LEU A 11 6.01 6.22 28.22
N ALA A 12 7.07 6.95 27.84
CA ALA A 12 6.93 8.29 27.30
C ALA A 12 6.38 8.32 25.86
N ILE A 13 6.67 7.30 25.06
CA ILE A 13 6.38 7.33 23.59
C ILE A 13 5.70 6.06 23.06
N VAL A 14 5.66 4.97 23.82
CA VAL A 14 5.09 3.69 23.35
C VAL A 14 3.83 3.34 24.13
N PRO A 15 2.85 2.68 23.52
CA PRO A 15 1.69 2.13 24.21
C PRO A 15 2.09 1.07 25.25
N PHE A 16 1.36 1.01 26.35
CA PHE A 16 1.58 0.03 27.43
C PHE A 16 0.27 -0.40 28.09
N ARG A 17 0.29 -1.55 28.77
CA ARG A 17 -0.84 -2.02 29.56
C ARG A 17 -0.88 -1.32 30.94
N GLY A 18 -2.03 -0.71 31.25
CA GLY A 18 -2.26 -0.05 32.52
C GLY A 18 -2.10 -1.01 33.71
N GLY A 19 -2.69 -2.20 33.63
CA GLY A 19 -2.59 -3.22 34.66
C GLY A 19 -1.13 -3.62 34.96
N SER A 20 -0.28 -3.75 33.94
CA SER A 20 1.14 -4.10 34.11
C SER A 20 1.91 -3.01 34.90
N VAL A 21 1.79 -1.74 34.48
CA VAL A 21 2.52 -0.64 35.14
C VAL A 21 2.02 -0.34 36.54
N VAL A 22 0.73 -0.60 36.81
CA VAL A 22 0.17 -0.48 38.15
C VAL A 22 0.67 -1.61 39.05
N SER A 23 0.72 -2.86 38.59
CA SER A 23 1.26 -3.99 39.32
C SER A 23 2.76 -3.86 39.61
N GLU A 24 3.51 -3.20 38.72
CA GLU A 24 4.93 -2.86 38.92
C GLU A 24 5.16 -1.66 39.83
N GLY A 25 4.10 -1.02 40.32
CA GLY A 25 4.19 0.16 41.21
C GLY A 25 4.69 1.44 40.52
N LEU A 26 4.75 1.49 39.20
CA LEU A 26 5.24 2.64 38.43
C LEU A 26 4.21 3.76 38.33
N LEU A 27 2.93 3.41 38.21
CA LEU A 27 1.80 4.32 38.13
C LEU A 27 0.65 3.79 39.00
N THR A 28 -0.32 4.65 39.28
CA THR A 28 -1.58 4.27 39.92
C THR A 28 -2.75 4.42 38.92
N TRP A 29 -3.87 3.76 39.20
CA TRP A 29 -5.09 3.95 38.39
C TRP A 29 -5.58 5.41 38.44
N THR A 30 -5.34 6.14 39.52
CA THR A 30 -5.66 7.57 39.61
C THR A 30 -4.79 8.39 38.64
N MET A 31 -3.49 8.10 38.55
CA MET A 31 -2.59 8.76 37.63
C MET A 31 -3.01 8.48 36.17
N LEU A 32 -3.35 7.23 35.86
CA LEU A 32 -3.80 6.83 34.50
C LEU A 32 -5.11 7.49 34.04
N ARG A 33 -5.94 7.98 34.99
CA ARG A 33 -7.13 8.79 34.68
C ARG A 33 -6.81 10.28 34.53
N GLY A 34 -5.61 10.68 34.87
CA GLY A 34 -5.16 12.08 34.74
C GLY A 34 -4.88 12.48 33.28
N PRO A 35 -4.72 13.81 33.05
CA PRO A 35 -4.60 14.38 31.71
C PRO A 35 -3.28 14.04 30.99
N ALA A 36 -2.29 13.48 31.69
CA ALA A 36 -1.02 13.08 31.08
C ALA A 36 -1.14 11.80 30.23
N TRP A 37 -2.21 11.02 30.39
CA TRP A 37 -2.36 9.72 29.75
C TRP A 37 -3.59 9.69 28.87
N ILE A 38 -3.43 9.12 27.68
CA ILE A 38 -4.51 8.90 26.70
C ILE A 38 -4.78 7.40 26.67
N ARG A 39 -6.04 7.03 26.89
CA ARG A 39 -6.49 5.65 26.77
C ARG A 39 -6.80 5.33 25.32
N LEU A 40 -5.97 4.49 24.68
CA LEU A 40 -6.14 4.06 23.29
C LEU A 40 -7.18 2.94 23.16
N LEU A 41 -7.08 1.92 24.01
CA LEU A 41 -7.92 0.73 24.06
C LEU A 41 -8.24 0.40 25.54
N PRO A 42 -9.18 -0.49 25.83
CA PRO A 42 -9.34 -0.98 27.21
C PRO A 42 -8.01 -1.47 27.78
N ASP A 43 -7.57 -0.93 28.91
CA ASP A 43 -6.30 -1.23 29.58
C ASP A 43 -5.02 -0.91 28.77
N VAL A 44 -5.10 -0.14 27.68
CA VAL A 44 -3.93 0.31 26.91
C VAL A 44 -3.87 1.84 26.91
N TYR A 45 -2.73 2.36 27.29
CA TYR A 45 -2.48 3.78 27.45
C TYR A 45 -1.22 4.20 26.72
N VAL A 46 -1.12 5.50 26.41
CA VAL A 46 0.07 6.17 25.92
C VAL A 46 0.19 7.53 26.61
N HIS A 47 1.41 8.02 26.81
CA HIS A 47 1.59 9.39 27.29
C HIS A 47 1.12 10.40 26.26
N ARG A 48 0.57 11.53 26.69
CA ARG A 48 0.04 12.59 25.81
C ARG A 48 1.06 13.08 24.78
N ASP A 49 2.32 13.24 25.19
CA ASP A 49 3.39 13.72 24.30
C ASP A 49 3.79 12.69 23.23
N GLY A 50 3.58 11.40 23.50
CA GLY A 50 3.79 10.30 22.56
C GLY A 50 2.59 10.01 21.66
N TYR A 51 1.42 10.59 21.95
CA TYR A 51 0.22 10.32 21.17
C TYR A 51 0.26 10.99 19.81
N ARG A 52 0.04 10.19 18.77
CA ARG A 52 -0.16 10.64 17.38
C ARG A 52 -1.36 9.89 16.81
N ALA A 53 -2.44 10.62 16.51
CA ALA A 53 -3.70 10.01 16.04
C ALA A 53 -3.53 9.24 14.73
N ASP A 54 -2.66 9.72 13.86
CA ASP A 54 -2.35 9.22 12.52
C ASP A 54 -1.16 8.25 12.47
N ASP A 55 -0.51 7.99 13.60
CA ASP A 55 0.57 6.99 13.67
C ASP A 55 0.02 5.57 13.70
N HIS A 56 -0.02 4.94 12.53
CA HIS A 56 -0.50 3.57 12.38
C HIS A 56 0.34 2.54 13.17
N ARG A 57 1.65 2.81 13.33
CA ARG A 57 2.54 1.94 14.11
C ARG A 57 2.14 1.93 15.59
N MET A 58 1.89 3.09 16.16
CA MET A 58 1.41 3.22 17.55
C MET A 58 0.11 2.42 17.74
N TRP A 59 -0.83 2.49 16.78
CA TRP A 59 -2.07 1.71 16.84
C TRP A 59 -1.83 0.22 16.71
N CYS A 60 -0.89 -0.23 15.85
CA CYS A 60 -0.48 -1.64 15.76
C CYS A 60 0.09 -2.14 17.08
N GLU A 61 0.98 -1.37 17.71
CA GLU A 61 1.56 -1.68 19.03
C GLU A 61 0.47 -1.77 20.11
N ALA A 62 -0.43 -0.77 20.16
CA ALA A 62 -1.54 -0.76 21.10
C ALA A 62 -2.46 -1.98 20.97
N VAL A 63 -2.82 -2.33 19.72
CA VAL A 63 -3.67 -3.50 19.43
C VAL A 63 -2.96 -4.79 19.84
N THR A 64 -1.68 -4.94 19.54
CA THR A 64 -0.88 -6.14 19.85
C THR A 64 -0.86 -6.43 21.37
N LEU A 65 -0.83 -5.41 22.21
CA LEU A 65 -0.93 -5.58 23.66
C LEU A 65 -2.24 -6.23 24.14
N ARG A 66 -3.26 -6.28 23.29
CA ARG A 66 -4.60 -6.81 23.59
C ARG A 66 -4.95 -8.06 22.81
N LEU A 67 -4.09 -8.47 21.87
CA LEU A 67 -4.37 -9.63 21.04
C LEU A 67 -4.37 -10.92 21.88
N PRO A 68 -5.34 -11.84 21.62
CA PRO A 68 -5.23 -13.21 22.10
C PRO A 68 -3.98 -13.89 21.50
N THR A 69 -3.52 -14.94 22.16
CA THR A 69 -2.50 -15.83 21.62
C THR A 69 -2.91 -16.27 20.20
N ASP A 70 -1.97 -16.45 19.31
CA ASP A 70 -2.20 -16.87 17.90
C ASP A 70 -2.87 -15.84 16.99
N THR A 71 -3.05 -14.62 17.44
CA THR A 71 -3.54 -13.50 16.63
C THR A 71 -2.38 -12.66 16.13
N VAL A 72 -2.41 -12.25 14.86
CA VAL A 72 -1.36 -11.41 14.27
C VAL A 72 -1.95 -10.26 13.47
N LEU A 73 -1.16 -9.20 13.30
CA LEU A 73 -1.46 -8.11 12.38
C LEU A 73 -1.50 -8.66 10.95
N ALA A 74 -2.41 -8.16 10.11
CA ALA A 74 -2.67 -8.72 8.79
C ALA A 74 -3.11 -7.67 7.78
N GLY A 75 -3.40 -8.08 6.57
CA GLY A 75 -3.98 -7.26 5.52
C GLY A 75 -3.17 -5.99 5.26
N ARG A 76 -3.87 -4.84 5.15
CA ARG A 76 -3.21 -3.55 4.85
C ARG A 76 -2.26 -3.10 5.97
N SER A 77 -2.53 -3.46 7.24
CA SER A 77 -1.61 -3.14 8.35
C SER A 77 -0.30 -3.92 8.24
N ALA A 78 -0.35 -5.21 7.89
CA ALA A 78 0.86 -5.99 7.64
C ALA A 78 1.61 -5.46 6.41
N ALA A 79 0.90 -5.16 5.30
CA ALA A 79 1.49 -4.58 4.10
C ALA A 79 2.22 -3.26 4.40
N TRP A 80 1.60 -2.39 5.20
CA TRP A 80 2.21 -1.12 5.63
C TRP A 80 3.47 -1.36 6.48
N LEU A 81 3.46 -2.32 7.39
CA LEU A 81 4.64 -2.71 8.18
C LEU A 81 5.77 -3.24 7.30
N PHE A 82 5.47 -3.86 6.16
CA PHE A 82 6.43 -4.22 5.11
C PHE A 82 6.85 -3.05 4.22
N GLY A 83 6.36 -1.83 4.50
CA GLY A 83 6.67 -0.61 3.76
C GLY A 83 5.88 -0.42 2.48
N ALA A 84 4.81 -1.18 2.24
CA ALA A 84 3.90 -0.95 1.12
C ALA A 84 2.89 0.17 1.47
N ASP A 85 2.85 1.22 0.64
CA ASP A 85 1.93 2.35 0.82
C ASP A 85 0.55 2.02 0.25
N VAL A 86 -0.26 1.33 1.05
CA VAL A 86 -1.61 0.87 0.69
C VAL A 86 -2.65 1.24 1.75
N LEU A 87 -2.25 2.06 2.72
CA LEU A 87 -3.07 2.38 3.87
C LEU A 87 -3.76 3.74 3.67
N ALA A 88 -5.07 3.77 3.82
CA ALA A 88 -5.77 5.05 3.91
C ALA A 88 -5.44 5.74 5.24
N ARG A 89 -5.52 7.07 5.25
CA ARG A 89 -5.41 7.86 6.47
C ARG A 89 -6.45 7.37 7.49
N ASP A 90 -6.07 7.24 8.74
CA ASP A 90 -6.95 6.75 9.82
C ASP A 90 -7.51 5.32 9.67
N ALA A 91 -6.94 4.51 8.80
CA ALA A 91 -7.37 3.13 8.61
C ALA A 91 -7.30 2.33 9.92
N PRO A 92 -8.30 1.47 10.21
CA PRO A 92 -8.24 0.59 11.37
C PRO A 92 -7.12 -0.44 11.22
N VAL A 93 -6.56 -0.85 12.34
CA VAL A 93 -5.59 -1.95 12.39
C VAL A 93 -6.29 -3.25 12.01
N THR A 94 -5.78 -3.92 11.00
CA THR A 94 -6.30 -5.22 10.56
C THR A 94 -5.55 -6.34 11.26
N VAL A 95 -6.31 -7.27 11.85
CA VAL A 95 -5.77 -8.48 12.48
C VAL A 95 -6.44 -9.71 11.91
N VAL A 96 -5.71 -10.83 11.86
CA VAL A 96 -6.29 -12.14 11.58
C VAL A 96 -6.32 -12.97 12.87
N LEU A 97 -7.49 -13.57 13.12
CA LEU A 97 -7.72 -14.46 14.24
C LEU A 97 -8.05 -15.87 13.74
N PRO A 98 -7.64 -16.90 14.46
CA PRO A 98 -8.21 -18.24 14.30
C PRO A 98 -9.74 -18.19 14.44
N PRO A 99 -10.49 -19.06 13.74
CA PRO A 99 -11.96 -19.03 13.74
C PRO A 99 -12.61 -19.07 15.13
N ALA A 100 -12.02 -19.81 16.08
CA ALA A 100 -12.50 -19.98 17.45
C ALA A 100 -12.15 -18.80 18.38
N ALA A 101 -11.18 -17.97 18.03
CA ALA A 101 -10.72 -16.86 18.88
C ALA A 101 -11.75 -15.74 18.93
N ARG A 102 -11.88 -15.12 20.11
CA ARG A 102 -12.79 -14.00 20.32
C ARG A 102 -12.02 -12.72 20.65
N LEU A 103 -12.40 -11.63 20.00
CA LEU A 103 -11.87 -10.30 20.27
C LEU A 103 -13.04 -9.32 20.30
N ARG A 104 -13.04 -8.41 21.29
CA ARG A 104 -14.08 -7.38 21.39
C ARG A 104 -13.94 -6.40 20.22
N PRO A 105 -15.05 -6.03 19.56
CA PRO A 105 -15.05 -5.02 18.51
C PRO A 105 -14.50 -3.68 19.03
N HIS A 106 -13.79 -2.97 18.16
CA HIS A 106 -13.35 -1.60 18.42
C HIS A 106 -13.25 -0.85 17.06
N PRO A 107 -13.60 0.45 16.99
CA PRO A 107 -13.57 1.21 15.73
C PRO A 107 -12.21 1.23 15.04
N ARG A 108 -11.12 1.21 15.79
CA ARG A 108 -9.74 1.15 15.29
C ARG A 108 -9.28 -0.28 14.95
N LEU A 109 -10.17 -1.26 14.92
CA LEU A 109 -9.81 -2.66 14.74
C LEU A 109 -10.70 -3.31 13.67
N ARG A 110 -10.08 -3.88 12.64
CA ARG A 110 -10.71 -4.74 11.64
C ARG A 110 -10.28 -6.18 11.86
N VAL A 111 -11.23 -7.04 12.15
CA VAL A 111 -10.98 -8.45 12.44
C VAL A 111 -11.31 -9.30 11.20
N VAL A 112 -10.35 -10.11 10.77
CA VAL A 112 -10.54 -11.15 9.74
C VAL A 112 -10.42 -12.51 10.43
N ARG A 113 -11.36 -13.42 10.16
CA ARG A 113 -11.29 -14.81 10.64
C ARG A 113 -10.81 -15.71 9.53
N SER A 114 -9.68 -16.37 9.75
CA SER A 114 -9.08 -17.26 8.77
C SER A 114 -8.15 -18.26 9.48
N PRO A 115 -8.01 -19.49 8.95
CA PRO A 115 -6.92 -20.36 9.37
C PRO A 115 -5.58 -19.65 9.24
N LEU A 116 -4.75 -19.78 10.28
CA LEU A 116 -3.45 -19.14 10.34
C LEU A 116 -2.40 -20.13 10.84
N PRO A 117 -1.87 -21.00 9.97
CA PRO A 117 -0.79 -21.91 10.31
C PRO A 117 0.47 -21.13 10.69
N GLU A 118 1.36 -21.77 11.46
CA GLU A 118 2.55 -21.12 12.01
C GLU A 118 3.49 -20.59 10.91
N GLN A 119 3.65 -21.32 9.81
CA GLN A 119 4.45 -20.88 8.67
C GLN A 119 3.94 -19.59 7.99
N ASP A 120 2.71 -19.18 8.26
CA ASP A 120 2.12 -17.93 7.75
C ASP A 120 2.31 -16.75 8.72
N ARG A 121 3.07 -16.93 9.81
CA ARG A 121 3.34 -15.93 10.85
C ARG A 121 4.81 -15.52 10.83
N THR A 122 5.08 -14.26 11.16
CA THR A 122 6.42 -13.71 11.31
C THR A 122 6.42 -12.54 12.27
N LEU A 123 7.58 -11.93 12.50
CA LEU A 123 7.73 -10.72 13.31
C LEU A 123 8.29 -9.57 12.44
N VAL A 124 7.75 -8.38 12.62
CA VAL A 124 8.29 -7.14 12.04
C VAL A 124 8.44 -6.10 13.15
N GLY A 125 9.67 -5.75 13.48
CA GLY A 125 9.97 -4.82 14.57
C GLY A 125 9.35 -5.25 15.92
N GLY A 126 9.34 -6.57 16.19
CA GLY A 126 8.77 -7.15 17.40
C GLY A 126 7.25 -7.36 17.37
N LEU A 127 6.56 -6.94 16.32
CA LEU A 127 5.11 -7.12 16.17
C LEU A 127 4.79 -8.41 15.42
N PRO A 128 3.84 -9.23 15.91
CA PRO A 128 3.41 -10.44 15.20
C PRO A 128 2.57 -10.05 13.98
N VAL A 129 2.96 -10.53 12.80
CA VAL A 129 2.29 -10.23 11.52
C VAL A 129 2.16 -11.47 10.65
N THR A 130 1.24 -11.45 9.68
CA THR A 130 1.24 -12.44 8.59
C THR A 130 2.50 -12.29 7.75
N THR A 131 3.05 -13.41 7.23
CA THR A 131 4.20 -13.36 6.30
C THR A 131 3.87 -12.52 5.06
N PRO A 132 4.89 -12.01 4.32
CA PRO A 132 4.66 -11.27 3.09
C PRO A 132 3.82 -12.04 2.06
N LEU A 133 4.08 -13.34 1.88
CA LEU A 133 3.29 -14.20 0.97
C LEU A 133 1.83 -14.31 1.40
N ARG A 134 1.59 -14.57 2.68
CA ARG A 134 0.25 -14.64 3.23
C ARG A 134 -0.47 -13.29 3.13
N THR A 135 0.22 -12.19 3.41
CA THR A 135 -0.33 -10.84 3.28
C THR A 135 -0.75 -10.53 1.85
N ALA A 136 0.12 -10.81 0.87
CA ALA A 136 -0.17 -10.59 -0.55
C ALA A 136 -1.31 -11.48 -1.06
N PHE A 137 -1.33 -12.75 -0.67
CA PHE A 137 -2.41 -13.69 -0.96
C PHE A 137 -3.75 -13.19 -0.43
N ASP A 138 -3.81 -12.77 0.83
CA ASP A 138 -5.05 -12.30 1.44
C ASP A 138 -5.53 -10.98 0.84
N LEU A 139 -4.64 -10.04 0.52
CA LEU A 139 -5.00 -8.78 -0.13
C LEU A 139 -5.43 -8.99 -1.58
N GLY A 140 -4.79 -9.91 -2.30
CA GLY A 140 -5.10 -10.21 -3.71
C GLY A 140 -6.43 -10.92 -3.92
N ARG A 141 -6.98 -11.60 -2.90
CA ARG A 141 -8.25 -12.34 -2.99
C ARG A 141 -9.45 -11.63 -2.38
N HIS A 142 -9.28 -10.43 -1.82
CA HIS A 142 -10.35 -9.69 -1.15
C HIS A 142 -10.46 -8.25 -1.64
N GLY A 143 -11.67 -7.70 -1.57
CA GLY A 143 -11.99 -6.34 -1.98
C GLY A 143 -12.32 -6.22 -3.45
N THR A 144 -12.18 -5.03 -4.02
CA THR A 144 -12.34 -4.81 -5.44
C THR A 144 -11.09 -5.24 -6.20
N ARG A 145 -11.23 -5.59 -7.49
CA ARG A 145 -10.09 -5.96 -8.35
C ARG A 145 -8.99 -4.89 -8.36
N VAL A 146 -9.38 -3.63 -8.44
CA VAL A 146 -8.46 -2.48 -8.43
C VAL A 146 -7.65 -2.43 -7.13
N GLU A 147 -8.33 -2.53 -5.98
CA GLU A 147 -7.65 -2.46 -4.67
C GLU A 147 -6.76 -3.66 -4.39
N ALA A 148 -7.19 -4.85 -4.82
CA ALA A 148 -6.41 -6.07 -4.71
C ALA A 148 -5.13 -5.98 -5.56
N LEU A 149 -5.24 -5.51 -6.82
CA LEU A 149 -4.10 -5.31 -7.71
C LEU A 149 -3.13 -4.26 -7.16
N VAL A 150 -3.63 -3.10 -6.73
CA VAL A 150 -2.81 -2.04 -6.10
C VAL A 150 -2.02 -2.57 -4.90
N ALA A 151 -2.65 -3.38 -4.05
CA ALA A 151 -1.99 -3.92 -2.87
C ALA A 151 -0.92 -4.96 -3.22
N VAL A 152 -1.19 -5.83 -4.20
CA VAL A 152 -0.23 -6.83 -4.68
C VAL A 152 0.96 -6.15 -5.36
N ASP A 153 0.72 -5.21 -6.29
CA ASP A 153 1.79 -4.47 -6.97
C ASP A 153 2.68 -3.72 -5.96
N ALA A 154 2.09 -3.08 -4.95
CA ALA A 154 2.84 -2.39 -3.91
C ALA A 154 3.78 -3.32 -3.13
N LEU A 155 3.37 -4.54 -2.80
CA LEU A 155 4.20 -5.53 -2.13
C LEU A 155 5.29 -6.09 -3.05
N LEU A 156 4.97 -6.31 -4.33
CA LEU A 156 5.94 -6.73 -5.35
C LEU A 156 7.02 -5.66 -5.56
N ARG A 157 6.62 -4.39 -5.70
CA ARG A 157 7.53 -3.25 -5.82
C ARG A 157 8.50 -3.15 -4.64
N ARG A 158 8.02 -3.39 -3.41
CA ARG A 158 8.86 -3.42 -2.20
C ARG A 158 9.78 -4.63 -2.15
N ARG A 159 9.66 -5.56 -3.10
CA ARG A 159 10.44 -6.80 -3.20
C ARG A 159 10.35 -7.70 -1.97
N VAL A 160 9.34 -7.50 -1.13
CA VAL A 160 9.07 -8.37 0.02
C VAL A 160 8.37 -9.66 -0.40
N VAL A 161 7.77 -9.64 -1.60
CA VAL A 161 7.18 -10.81 -2.27
C VAL A 161 7.71 -10.86 -3.71
N LYS A 162 7.94 -12.08 -4.22
CA LYS A 162 8.25 -12.33 -5.64
C LYS A 162 7.00 -12.91 -6.32
N LEU A 163 6.65 -12.42 -7.50
CA LEU A 163 5.45 -12.85 -8.22
C LEU A 163 5.40 -14.37 -8.48
N PRO A 164 6.49 -15.07 -8.89
CA PRO A 164 6.48 -16.51 -9.02
C PRO A 164 6.16 -17.24 -7.71
N ALA A 165 6.72 -16.77 -6.58
CA ALA A 165 6.46 -17.35 -5.27
C ALA A 165 4.99 -17.15 -4.84
N LEU A 166 4.40 -15.99 -5.12
CA LEU A 166 2.99 -15.73 -4.84
C LEU A 166 2.07 -16.58 -5.71
N ARG A 167 2.41 -16.80 -6.97
CA ARG A 167 1.68 -17.71 -7.87
C ARG A 167 1.71 -19.16 -7.36
N ALA A 168 2.87 -19.65 -6.94
CA ALA A 168 3.01 -20.97 -6.34
C ALA A 168 2.18 -21.08 -5.05
N TYR A 169 2.31 -20.11 -4.15
CA TYR A 169 1.54 -20.07 -2.89
C TYR A 169 0.01 -20.08 -3.13
N ALA A 170 -0.45 -19.40 -4.18
CA ALA A 170 -1.86 -19.37 -4.57
C ALA A 170 -2.33 -20.70 -5.20
N ALA A 171 -1.48 -21.34 -5.99
CA ALA A 171 -1.78 -22.62 -6.63
C ALA A 171 -2.03 -23.75 -5.61
N ASP A 172 -1.33 -23.72 -4.47
CA ASP A 172 -1.51 -24.67 -3.36
C ASP A 172 -2.83 -24.45 -2.58
N ARG A 173 -3.61 -23.39 -2.91
CA ARG A 173 -4.81 -22.94 -2.18
C ARG A 173 -6.01 -22.65 -3.07
N PRO A 174 -6.37 -23.56 -4.02
CA PRO A 174 -7.37 -23.27 -5.06
C PRO A 174 -8.78 -23.08 -4.51
N GLY A 175 -9.11 -23.74 -3.39
CA GLY A 175 -10.44 -23.70 -2.75
C GLY A 175 -10.67 -22.53 -1.77
N TRP A 176 -9.71 -21.63 -1.61
CA TRP A 176 -9.89 -20.52 -0.69
C TRP A 176 -10.87 -19.49 -1.25
N PRO A 177 -11.74 -18.89 -0.39
CA PRO A 177 -12.64 -17.82 -0.81
C PRO A 177 -11.88 -16.67 -1.50
N GLY A 178 -12.37 -16.24 -2.67
CA GLY A 178 -11.73 -15.19 -3.46
C GLY A 178 -10.57 -15.66 -4.37
N ALA A 179 -10.30 -16.97 -4.49
CA ALA A 179 -9.30 -17.50 -5.41
C ALA A 179 -9.50 -17.08 -6.89
N PRO A 180 -10.73 -16.94 -7.44
CA PRO A 180 -10.93 -16.40 -8.78
C PRO A 180 -10.38 -14.98 -8.94
N LEU A 181 -10.70 -14.08 -8.02
CA LEU A 181 -10.18 -12.71 -8.02
C LEU A 181 -8.65 -12.69 -7.95
N LEU A 182 -8.06 -13.51 -7.08
CA LEU A 182 -6.60 -13.60 -6.97
C LEU A 182 -5.96 -14.03 -8.30
N ARG A 183 -6.55 -14.99 -9.02
CA ARG A 183 -6.04 -15.41 -10.34
C ARG A 183 -6.03 -14.26 -11.35
N GLU A 184 -7.10 -13.47 -11.40
CA GLU A 184 -7.17 -12.28 -12.24
C GLU A 184 -6.08 -11.26 -11.86
N VAL A 185 -5.96 -10.99 -10.56
CA VAL A 185 -4.94 -10.06 -10.04
C VAL A 185 -3.53 -10.54 -10.40
N LEU A 186 -3.22 -11.83 -10.20
CA LEU A 186 -1.90 -12.39 -10.52
C LEU A 186 -1.58 -12.40 -12.02
N ALA A 187 -2.60 -12.46 -12.88
CA ALA A 187 -2.40 -12.33 -14.33
C ALA A 187 -2.01 -10.90 -14.74
N MET A 188 -2.47 -9.90 -13.99
CA MET A 188 -2.24 -8.47 -14.26
C MET A 188 -1.15 -7.84 -13.37
N ALA A 189 -0.62 -8.56 -12.40
CA ALA A 189 0.32 -8.02 -11.42
C ALA A 189 1.62 -7.55 -12.09
N GLU A 190 2.06 -6.34 -11.73
CA GLU A 190 3.21 -5.64 -12.32
C GLU A 190 4.19 -5.17 -11.22
N PRO A 191 5.33 -5.84 -11.06
CA PRO A 191 6.32 -5.49 -10.04
C PRO A 191 6.98 -4.12 -10.23
N LEU A 192 6.92 -3.56 -11.44
CA LEU A 192 7.57 -2.29 -11.77
C LEU A 192 6.70 -1.06 -11.48
N SER A 193 5.40 -1.23 -11.23
CA SER A 193 4.50 -0.10 -10.93
C SER A 193 4.97 0.68 -9.70
N GLU A 194 5.29 1.96 -9.82
CA GLU A 194 5.92 2.74 -8.74
C GLU A 194 4.93 3.41 -7.78
N SER A 195 3.66 3.49 -8.15
CA SER A 195 2.62 4.09 -7.31
C SER A 195 1.28 3.36 -7.41
N PRO A 196 0.39 3.51 -6.41
CA PRO A 196 -1.00 3.05 -6.50
C PRO A 196 -1.76 3.62 -7.69
N MET A 197 -1.46 4.85 -8.09
CA MET A 197 -2.15 5.51 -9.19
C MET A 197 -1.67 5.04 -10.56
N GLU A 198 -0.39 4.70 -10.71
CA GLU A 198 0.10 4.04 -11.92
C GLU A 198 -0.58 2.68 -12.13
N THR A 199 -0.72 1.87 -11.06
CA THR A 199 -1.48 0.61 -11.14
C THR A 199 -2.92 0.85 -11.56
N ARG A 200 -3.60 1.88 -11.04
CA ARG A 200 -4.97 2.23 -11.42
C ARG A 200 -5.07 2.67 -12.88
N LEU A 201 -4.17 3.56 -13.33
CA LEU A 201 -4.11 4.04 -14.71
C LEU A 201 -3.82 2.87 -15.68
N ARG A 202 -2.87 2.01 -15.34
CA ARG A 202 -2.57 0.81 -16.12
C ARG A 202 -3.78 -0.11 -16.25
N LEU A 203 -4.47 -0.40 -15.14
CA LEU A 203 -5.67 -1.23 -15.15
C LEU A 203 -6.79 -0.60 -15.98
N LEU A 204 -7.02 0.69 -15.85
CA LEU A 204 -8.01 1.44 -16.64
C LEU A 204 -7.79 1.27 -18.15
N LEU A 205 -6.53 1.40 -18.60
CA LEU A 205 -6.18 1.27 -20.01
C LEU A 205 -6.30 -0.19 -20.50
N LEU A 206 -5.91 -1.17 -19.68
CA LEU A 206 -6.07 -2.59 -20.00
C LEU A 206 -7.56 -2.98 -20.12
N ASP A 207 -8.41 -2.52 -19.21
CA ASP A 207 -9.85 -2.77 -19.21
C ASP A 207 -10.54 -2.14 -20.43
N ALA A 208 -10.01 -1.03 -20.94
CA ALA A 208 -10.47 -0.39 -22.16
C ALA A 208 -9.98 -1.10 -23.45
N GLY A 209 -9.24 -2.22 -23.33
CA GLY A 209 -8.69 -2.97 -24.46
C GLY A 209 -7.52 -2.29 -25.17
N LEU A 210 -6.82 -1.38 -24.49
CA LEU A 210 -5.69 -0.63 -25.07
C LEU A 210 -4.32 -1.30 -24.83
N GLY A 211 -4.30 -2.55 -24.38
CA GLY A 211 -3.08 -3.34 -24.27
C GLY A 211 -2.60 -3.92 -25.61
N PRO A 212 -1.42 -4.60 -25.62
CA PRO A 212 -0.46 -4.65 -24.53
C PRO A 212 0.30 -3.32 -24.35
N LEU A 213 0.70 -3.02 -23.12
CA LEU A 213 1.54 -1.87 -22.79
C LEU A 213 2.70 -2.31 -21.89
N THR A 214 3.79 -1.54 -21.89
CA THR A 214 4.99 -1.80 -21.10
C THR A 214 5.06 -0.82 -19.96
N ALA A 215 5.15 -1.34 -18.73
CA ALA A 215 5.36 -0.51 -17.53
C ALA A 215 6.82 -0.11 -17.39
N GLN A 216 7.07 1.10 -16.87
CA GLN A 216 8.38 1.64 -16.55
C GLN A 216 9.40 1.52 -17.69
N HIS A 217 8.95 1.89 -18.91
CA HIS A 217 9.75 1.76 -20.12
C HIS A 217 10.88 2.78 -20.19
N GLU A 218 12.11 2.30 -20.44
CA GLU A 218 13.28 3.16 -20.68
C GLU A 218 13.33 3.59 -22.14
N VAL A 219 13.16 4.88 -22.39
CA VAL A 219 13.36 5.49 -23.70
C VAL A 219 14.86 5.70 -23.93
N ARG A 220 15.37 5.21 -25.06
CA ARG A 220 16.77 5.35 -25.48
C ARG A 220 16.85 5.84 -26.93
N THR A 221 17.82 6.68 -27.24
CA THR A 221 18.13 7.16 -28.60
C THR A 221 19.60 6.96 -28.89
N GLY A 222 19.93 6.20 -29.93
CA GLY A 222 21.32 5.84 -30.24
C GLY A 222 22.04 5.15 -29.05
N GLY A 223 21.32 4.31 -28.29
CA GLY A 223 21.83 3.62 -27.11
C GLY A 223 21.90 4.48 -25.83
N ARG A 224 21.74 5.80 -25.93
CA ARG A 224 21.79 6.73 -24.79
C ARG A 224 20.43 6.80 -24.09
N PHE A 225 20.41 6.73 -22.77
CA PHE A 225 19.20 6.90 -21.94
C PHE A 225 18.67 8.34 -22.10
N VAL A 226 17.38 8.46 -22.35
CA VAL A 226 16.64 9.72 -22.46
C VAL A 226 15.78 9.94 -21.23
N ALA A 227 14.87 8.99 -20.96
CA ALA A 227 13.96 9.05 -19.82
C ALA A 227 13.38 7.65 -19.55
N ARG A 228 12.77 7.48 -18.37
CA ARG A 228 11.87 6.37 -18.06
C ARG A 228 10.45 6.91 -17.95
N VAL A 229 9.48 6.20 -18.54
CA VAL A 229 8.06 6.57 -18.58
C VAL A 229 7.22 5.49 -17.92
N ASP A 230 6.11 5.86 -17.28
CA ASP A 230 5.33 4.93 -16.45
C ASP A 230 4.70 3.81 -17.27
N LEU A 231 4.07 4.14 -18.40
CA LEU A 231 3.41 3.21 -19.29
C LEU A 231 3.75 3.59 -20.74
N ALA A 232 3.98 2.61 -21.61
CA ALA A 232 4.34 2.87 -23.00
C ALA A 232 3.79 1.84 -23.98
N TRP A 233 3.60 2.28 -25.21
CA TRP A 233 3.54 1.48 -26.44
C TRP A 233 4.81 1.79 -27.25
N PRO A 234 5.91 1.05 -27.03
CA PRO A 234 7.22 1.41 -27.58
C PRO A 234 7.25 1.49 -29.11
N ALA A 235 6.59 0.55 -29.80
CA ALA A 235 6.50 0.54 -31.27
C ALA A 235 5.86 1.84 -31.79
N LEU A 236 4.85 2.36 -31.11
CA LEU A 236 4.14 3.58 -31.48
C LEU A 236 4.77 4.85 -30.91
N ARG A 237 5.85 4.74 -30.13
CA ARG A 237 6.48 5.86 -29.39
C ARG A 237 5.44 6.72 -28.65
N LEU A 238 4.47 6.08 -28.01
CA LEU A 238 3.46 6.71 -27.18
C LEU A 238 3.72 6.32 -25.73
N ALA A 239 3.75 7.30 -24.84
CA ALA A 239 3.88 7.15 -23.41
C ALA A 239 2.69 7.78 -22.68
N VAL A 240 2.36 7.18 -21.54
CA VAL A 240 1.36 7.69 -20.60
C VAL A 240 1.99 7.74 -19.22
N GLU A 241 1.85 8.87 -18.53
CA GLU A 241 2.41 9.11 -17.21
C GLU A 241 1.33 9.56 -16.22
N TYR A 242 1.44 9.09 -15.00
CA TYR A 242 0.68 9.63 -13.89
C TYR A 242 1.40 10.84 -13.29
N ASP A 243 0.75 12.00 -13.31
CA ASP A 243 1.25 13.23 -12.70
C ASP A 243 0.61 13.44 -11.32
N GLY A 244 1.32 13.06 -10.27
CA GLY A 244 0.91 13.32 -8.90
C GLY A 244 1.00 14.81 -8.56
N ASP A 245 0.04 15.32 -7.77
CA ASP A 245 0.02 16.68 -7.24
C ASP A 245 1.13 16.88 -6.18
N HIS A 246 2.38 16.80 -6.60
CA HIS A 246 3.48 17.19 -5.75
C HIS A 246 3.73 18.69 -5.93
N HIS A 247 3.77 19.45 -4.84
CA HIS A 247 4.24 20.83 -4.82
C HIS A 247 5.64 20.88 -5.44
N ARG A 248 5.69 21.26 -6.73
CA ARG A 248 6.91 21.23 -7.53
C ARG A 248 7.79 22.42 -7.16
N GLU A 249 8.90 22.15 -6.50
CA GLU A 249 9.98 23.13 -6.39
C GLU A 249 10.46 23.53 -7.81
N ARG A 250 10.87 24.79 -7.98
CA ARG A 250 11.30 25.35 -9.28
C ARG A 250 12.39 24.49 -9.98
N ALA A 251 13.25 23.84 -9.22
CA ALA A 251 14.31 22.98 -9.75
C ALA A 251 13.74 21.68 -10.35
N HIS A 252 12.69 21.13 -9.77
CA HIS A 252 11.99 19.94 -10.29
C HIS A 252 11.23 20.28 -11.58
N PHE A 253 10.58 21.45 -11.63
CA PHE A 253 9.89 21.90 -12.83
C PHE A 253 10.83 22.03 -14.04
N ARG A 254 12.01 22.66 -13.87
CA ARG A 254 12.99 22.80 -14.97
C ARG A 254 13.49 21.44 -15.50
N ARG A 255 13.74 20.50 -14.62
CA ARG A 255 14.16 19.12 -15.01
C ARG A 255 13.05 18.40 -15.76
N ASP A 256 11.80 18.55 -15.32
CA ASP A 256 10.64 17.94 -15.98
C ASP A 256 10.43 18.50 -17.40
N VAL A 257 10.53 19.82 -17.58
CA VAL A 257 10.46 20.48 -18.89
C VAL A 257 11.57 19.95 -19.82
N ALA A 258 12.82 19.86 -19.35
CA ALA A 258 13.95 19.35 -20.12
C ALA A 258 13.71 17.87 -20.51
N ARG A 259 13.22 17.05 -19.61
CA ARG A 259 12.86 15.65 -19.83
C ARG A 259 11.79 15.49 -20.92
N LEU A 260 10.71 16.27 -20.83
CA LEU A 260 9.63 16.24 -21.84
C LEU A 260 10.12 16.69 -23.21
N ASN A 261 10.99 17.71 -23.28
CA ASN A 261 11.59 18.16 -24.55
C ASN A 261 12.50 17.07 -25.13
N ALA A 262 13.28 16.37 -24.33
CA ALA A 262 14.10 15.25 -24.77
C ALA A 262 13.27 14.07 -25.33
N LEU A 263 12.16 13.74 -24.66
CA LEU A 263 11.21 12.73 -25.15
C LEU A 263 10.59 13.13 -26.50
N ARG A 264 10.17 14.39 -26.65
CA ARG A 264 9.65 14.91 -27.92
C ARG A 264 10.69 14.87 -29.03
N ALA A 265 11.93 15.28 -28.75
CA ALA A 265 13.05 15.21 -29.69
C ALA A 265 13.35 13.75 -30.13
N ALA A 266 13.11 12.78 -29.25
CA ALA A 266 13.19 11.34 -29.52
C ALA A 266 11.95 10.79 -30.28
N GLY A 267 11.00 11.64 -30.67
CA GLY A 267 9.79 11.30 -31.42
C GLY A 267 8.67 10.69 -30.58
N TRP A 268 8.72 10.84 -29.25
CA TRP A 268 7.70 10.33 -28.36
C TRP A 268 6.57 11.34 -28.12
N VAL A 269 5.33 10.84 -28.16
CA VAL A 269 4.15 11.53 -27.63
C VAL A 269 3.97 11.11 -26.19
N VAL A 270 3.80 12.06 -25.27
CA VAL A 270 3.60 11.80 -23.85
C VAL A 270 2.28 12.42 -23.40
N LEU A 271 1.37 11.58 -22.93
CA LEU A 271 0.13 11.99 -22.29
C LEU A 271 0.30 11.90 -20.77
N ARG A 272 -0.18 12.91 -20.06
CA ARG A 272 -0.09 12.96 -18.60
C ARG A 272 -1.47 13.04 -17.97
N PHE A 273 -1.70 12.25 -16.94
CA PHE A 273 -2.98 12.15 -16.24
C PHE A 273 -2.82 12.39 -14.75
N THR A 274 -3.73 13.16 -14.20
CA THR A 274 -3.84 13.43 -12.77
C THR A 274 -4.74 12.41 -12.06
N ALA A 275 -4.81 12.47 -10.73
CA ALA A 275 -5.75 11.66 -9.96
C ALA A 275 -7.21 11.91 -10.38
N ASP A 276 -7.54 13.16 -10.72
CA ASP A 276 -8.89 13.54 -11.17
C ASP A 276 -9.26 12.88 -12.49
N ASP A 277 -8.32 12.79 -13.43
CA ASP A 277 -8.52 12.13 -14.72
C ASP A 277 -8.76 10.63 -14.56
N VAL A 278 -7.98 9.98 -13.68
CA VAL A 278 -8.07 8.52 -13.46
C VAL A 278 -9.31 8.14 -12.64
N LEU A 279 -9.68 8.94 -11.63
CA LEU A 279 -10.72 8.57 -10.66
C LEU A 279 -12.10 9.16 -10.98
N ARG A 280 -12.16 10.34 -11.59
CA ARG A 280 -13.43 11.05 -11.84
C ARG A 280 -13.78 11.16 -13.32
N ARG A 281 -12.79 11.13 -14.21
CA ARG A 281 -12.99 11.28 -15.67
C ARG A 281 -12.34 10.14 -16.46
N PRO A 282 -12.48 8.86 -16.05
CA PRO A 282 -11.79 7.73 -16.66
C PRO A 282 -12.08 7.58 -18.15
N ASP A 283 -13.32 7.80 -18.57
CA ASP A 283 -13.72 7.66 -19.98
C ASP A 283 -13.03 8.69 -20.89
N ALA A 284 -12.84 9.93 -20.38
CA ALA A 284 -12.13 10.97 -21.11
C ALA A 284 -10.64 10.63 -21.27
N ALA A 285 -10.03 10.11 -20.19
CA ALA A 285 -8.64 9.66 -20.23
C ALA A 285 -8.45 8.52 -21.23
N VAL A 286 -9.34 7.52 -21.23
CA VAL A 286 -9.33 6.40 -22.18
C VAL A 286 -9.53 6.89 -23.63
N ALA A 287 -10.46 7.81 -23.87
CA ALA A 287 -10.74 8.37 -25.19
C ALA A 287 -9.50 9.08 -25.76
N LEU A 288 -8.81 9.88 -24.94
CA LEU A 288 -7.59 10.59 -25.34
C LEU A 288 -6.46 9.62 -25.72
N VAL A 289 -6.25 8.57 -24.91
CA VAL A 289 -5.24 7.55 -25.23
C VAL A 289 -5.60 6.77 -26.50
N ARG A 290 -6.88 6.42 -26.68
CA ARG A 290 -7.37 5.72 -27.88
C ARG A 290 -7.13 6.54 -29.14
N GLN A 291 -7.42 7.85 -29.10
CA GLN A 291 -7.16 8.77 -30.19
C GLN A 291 -5.67 8.83 -30.53
N ALA A 292 -4.81 9.04 -29.54
CA ALA A 292 -3.36 9.10 -29.73
C ALA A 292 -2.80 7.79 -30.33
N LEU A 293 -3.30 6.64 -29.89
CA LEU A 293 -2.93 5.33 -30.46
C LEU A 293 -3.33 5.21 -31.94
N ALA A 294 -4.52 5.69 -32.31
CA ALA A 294 -5.00 5.68 -33.69
C ALA A 294 -4.13 6.58 -34.61
N GLU A 295 -3.84 7.79 -34.13
CA GLU A 295 -2.96 8.75 -34.84
C GLU A 295 -1.56 8.17 -35.08
N ARG A 296 -0.97 7.55 -34.01
CA ARG A 296 0.37 6.94 -34.13
C ARG A 296 0.41 5.74 -35.09
N ARG A 297 -0.63 4.90 -35.09
CA ARG A 297 -0.76 3.79 -36.06
C ARG A 297 -0.87 4.28 -37.49
N ALA A 298 -1.63 5.34 -37.76
CA ALA A 298 -1.78 5.92 -39.09
C ALA A 298 -0.44 6.46 -39.64
N ILE A 299 0.41 7.03 -38.78
CA ILE A 299 1.75 7.52 -39.15
C ILE A 299 2.66 6.32 -39.49
N GLU A 300 2.62 5.23 -38.71
CA GLU A 300 3.46 4.04 -38.93
C GLU A 300 3.09 3.30 -40.21
N THR A 301 1.81 3.29 -40.60
CA THR A 301 1.35 2.63 -41.83
C THR A 301 1.72 3.41 -43.10
N ASN A 302 2.01 4.71 -42.98
CA ASN A 302 2.36 5.57 -44.10
C ASN A 302 3.88 5.72 -44.31
N HIS A 303 4.69 4.99 -43.56
CA HIS A 303 6.15 4.91 -43.69
C HIS A 303 6.59 3.47 -43.98
#